data_c4c07b350d9f492aeed2b0ee22b0c579
#
_entry.id   c4c07b350d9f492aeed2b0ee22b0c579
#
_cell.length_a   1.000
_cell.length_b   1.000
_cell.length_c   1.000
_cell.angle_alpha   90.00
_cell.angle_beta   90.00
_cell.angle_gamma   90.00
#
_symmetry.space_group_name_H-M   'P 1'
#
loop_
_entity.id
_entity.type
_entity.pdbx_description
1 polymer ?
#
loop_
_entity_poly.entity_id
_entity_poly.type
_entity_poly.pdbx_seq_one_letter_code
_entity_poly.pdbx_strand_id
1 'polypeptide(L)'
;ITAEVNKLVDLKKQLNEDGPKKFVLKTPKGTRDFSPEQMAIREGVFNNIIACFKRHGAETIDTPVFELKETLTGKYGEDSKLIYDLADQGGELLSLRYDLTVPFARYLAMNKVTNIKRYHIAKVYRRDNPAMNRGRFREFYQCDFDIAGQYDPMLPDAECIKIVVEILSSLDVGDFVVKVNHRKLLDGMFAACGVPDDKFRPICSSVDKLDKTFWDDVRSEMVDEKGLDPKSADMIGEYVRYKGGLELVKELLNDQNLKSQKNALEGLEDLKLLLTYCDSIGVTNKVIFDMSLARGLDYYTGVIYEAILTGHTVQLSDQTGEESVGVGSVAGGGRYDGLVGMFDAKGKKVPCVGVSIGIERLFSIMEAKAQAAQTKIRTTETEVYVIAAQKNMVEERLKLTNALWDADIKTEQSYKKNTKMLSEFQFCEQRGIPLAVIIGQSEIESGVVKLKVIGSREEREVPRANMIEEIKNTLASIKVAKEQNNQKES
;
A
#
# COMPACT_ATOMS: atom_id res chain seq x y z
N ILE A 1 1.40 -55.15 -2.06
CA ILE A 1 1.22 -53.68 -2.32
C ILE A 1 2.03 -52.89 -1.29
N THR A 2 1.86 -53.07 0.03
CA THR A 2 2.57 -52.29 1.07
C THR A 2 4.09 -52.52 1.04
N ALA A 3 4.55 -53.77 0.80
CA ALA A 3 5.97 -54.07 0.68
C ALA A 3 6.62 -53.48 -0.59
N GLU A 4 5.89 -53.40 -1.69
CA GLU A 4 6.36 -52.79 -2.94
C GLU A 4 6.39 -51.26 -2.84
N VAL A 5 5.41 -50.67 -2.15
CA VAL A 5 5.40 -49.21 -1.88
C VAL A 5 6.59 -48.83 -0.99
N ASN A 6 6.89 -49.60 0.04
CA ASN A 6 8.06 -49.35 0.90
C ASN A 6 9.37 -49.50 0.09
N LYS A 7 9.46 -50.52 -0.77
CA LYS A 7 10.61 -50.71 -1.66
C LYS A 7 10.80 -49.53 -2.65
N LEU A 8 9.73 -48.98 -3.19
CA LEU A 8 9.76 -47.78 -4.04
C LEU A 8 10.13 -46.52 -3.26
N VAL A 9 9.70 -46.39 -2.03
CA VAL A 9 10.08 -45.28 -1.13
C VAL A 9 11.57 -45.35 -0.78
N ASP A 10 12.09 -46.53 -0.50
CA ASP A 10 13.51 -46.76 -0.19
C ASP A 10 14.40 -46.58 -1.43
N LEU A 11 13.97 -47.04 -2.60
CA LEU A 11 14.63 -46.72 -3.89
C LEU A 11 14.64 -45.22 -4.19
N LYS A 12 13.55 -44.51 -3.91
CA LYS A 12 13.46 -43.09 -4.07
C LYS A 12 14.35 -42.30 -3.08
N LYS A 13 14.56 -42.84 -1.88
CA LYS A 13 15.54 -42.31 -0.91
C LYS A 13 16.96 -42.50 -1.42
N GLN A 14 17.32 -43.73 -1.86
CA GLN A 14 18.65 -44.04 -2.40
C GLN A 14 18.98 -43.24 -3.66
N LEU A 15 18.03 -43.02 -4.59
CA LEU A 15 18.20 -42.18 -5.75
C LEU A 15 18.36 -40.69 -5.44
N ASN A 16 17.95 -40.24 -4.24
CA ASN A 16 18.11 -38.87 -3.78
C ASN A 16 19.42 -38.65 -2.96
N GLU A 17 20.12 -39.68 -2.57
CA GLU A 17 21.35 -39.57 -1.77
C GLU A 17 22.65 -39.46 -2.59
N ASP A 18 22.66 -39.86 -3.88
CA ASP A 18 23.88 -39.96 -4.71
C ASP A 18 24.04 -38.89 -5.79
N GLY A 19 23.22 -37.87 -5.83
CA GLY A 19 23.42 -36.74 -6.75
C GLY A 19 23.55 -35.39 -6.05
N PRO A 20 24.32 -34.43 -6.59
CA PRO A 20 24.31 -33.09 -6.03
C PRO A 20 22.85 -32.63 -5.99
N LYS A 21 22.29 -32.40 -4.78
CA LYS A 21 20.92 -31.90 -4.61
C LYS A 21 20.74 -30.69 -5.52
N LYS A 22 20.08 -30.86 -6.64
CA LYS A 22 19.74 -29.73 -7.53
C LYS A 22 18.89 -28.76 -6.72
N PHE A 23 19.51 -27.67 -6.32
CA PHE A 23 18.85 -26.60 -5.59
C PHE A 23 17.81 -25.96 -6.51
N VAL A 24 16.52 -26.10 -6.19
CA VAL A 24 15.45 -25.50 -6.96
C VAL A 24 15.36 -24.02 -6.56
N LEU A 25 15.82 -23.15 -7.45
CA LEU A 25 15.72 -21.70 -7.27
C LEU A 25 14.25 -21.27 -7.42
N LYS A 26 13.64 -20.85 -6.32
CA LYS A 26 12.28 -20.29 -6.28
C LYS A 26 12.11 -19.39 -5.06
N THR A 27 11.24 -18.41 -5.20
CA THR A 27 10.75 -17.62 -4.04
C THR A 27 9.76 -18.44 -3.19
N PRO A 28 9.62 -18.16 -1.90
CA PRO A 28 8.58 -18.76 -1.07
C PRO A 28 7.16 -18.50 -1.64
N LYS A 29 6.24 -19.43 -1.41
CA LYS A 29 4.86 -19.30 -1.89
C LYS A 29 4.19 -18.03 -1.33
N GLY A 30 3.64 -17.20 -2.21
CA GLY A 30 2.99 -15.94 -1.84
C GLY A 30 3.96 -14.76 -1.65
N THR A 31 5.20 -14.90 -2.10
CA THR A 31 6.19 -13.82 -2.19
C THR A 31 6.71 -13.70 -3.61
N ARG A 32 7.34 -12.58 -3.96
CA ARG A 32 7.97 -12.39 -5.26
C ARG A 32 9.17 -11.44 -5.20
N ASP A 33 10.04 -11.55 -6.18
CA ASP A 33 11.04 -10.54 -6.49
C ASP A 33 10.42 -9.42 -7.34
N PHE A 34 11.03 -8.25 -7.32
CA PHE A 34 10.65 -7.10 -8.14
C PHE A 34 11.81 -6.70 -9.03
N SER A 35 11.55 -6.51 -10.34
CA SER A 35 12.54 -6.00 -11.27
C SER A 35 12.85 -4.51 -10.99
N PRO A 36 13.97 -3.97 -11.53
CA PRO A 36 14.27 -2.55 -11.42
C PRO A 36 13.17 -1.63 -11.94
N GLU A 37 12.50 -2.01 -13.05
CA GLU A 37 11.38 -1.25 -13.62
C GLU A 37 10.18 -1.23 -12.66
N GLN A 38 9.86 -2.39 -12.09
CA GLN A 38 8.81 -2.52 -11.09
C GLN A 38 9.11 -1.69 -9.85
N MET A 39 10.37 -1.70 -9.40
CA MET A 39 10.79 -0.90 -8.25
C MET A 39 10.73 0.60 -8.52
N ALA A 40 11.07 1.07 -9.73
CA ALA A 40 10.96 2.49 -10.08
C ALA A 40 9.50 3.00 -9.99
N ILE A 41 8.53 2.22 -10.49
CA ILE A 41 7.10 2.54 -10.33
C ILE A 41 6.73 2.55 -8.83
N ARG A 42 7.19 1.54 -8.10
CA ARG A 42 6.88 1.35 -6.68
C ARG A 42 7.40 2.49 -5.81
N GLU A 43 8.63 2.94 -6.05
CA GLU A 43 9.22 4.10 -5.38
C GLU A 43 8.45 5.39 -5.66
N GLY A 44 7.97 5.58 -6.90
CA GLY A 44 7.12 6.71 -7.25
C GLY A 44 5.82 6.73 -6.42
N VAL A 45 5.18 5.57 -6.25
CA VAL A 45 3.97 5.44 -5.43
C VAL A 45 4.29 5.69 -3.95
N PHE A 46 5.37 5.13 -3.41
CA PHE A 46 5.78 5.38 -2.03
C PHE A 46 6.08 6.87 -1.79
N ASN A 47 6.82 7.51 -2.69
CA ASN A 47 7.15 8.93 -2.55
C ASN A 47 5.90 9.82 -2.54
N ASN A 48 4.90 9.49 -3.36
CA ASN A 48 3.60 10.18 -3.37
C ASN A 48 2.88 10.04 -2.03
N ILE A 49 2.79 8.80 -1.50
CA ILE A 49 2.16 8.51 -0.21
C ILE A 49 2.90 9.22 0.93
N ILE A 50 4.23 9.13 0.97
CA ILE A 50 5.06 9.77 2.00
C ILE A 50 4.90 11.28 1.96
N ALA A 51 4.89 11.88 0.77
CA ALA A 51 4.68 13.33 0.62
C ALA A 51 3.31 13.77 1.15
N CYS A 52 2.26 12.98 0.91
CA CYS A 52 0.93 13.21 1.49
C CYS A 52 0.96 13.12 3.01
N PHE A 53 1.50 12.05 3.59
CA PHE A 53 1.58 11.86 5.03
C PHE A 53 2.35 12.99 5.74
N LYS A 54 3.48 13.41 5.15
CA LYS A 54 4.27 14.54 5.67
C LYS A 54 3.53 15.88 5.55
N ARG A 55 2.75 16.11 4.49
CA ARG A 55 1.92 17.31 4.33
C ARG A 55 0.85 17.41 5.43
N HIS A 56 0.35 16.26 5.89
CA HIS A 56 -0.57 16.13 7.02
C HIS A 56 0.13 16.13 8.38
N GLY A 57 1.42 16.42 8.46
CA GLY A 57 2.17 16.61 9.69
C GLY A 57 2.51 15.33 10.45
N ALA A 58 2.55 14.17 9.78
CA ALA A 58 2.89 12.91 10.42
C ALA A 58 4.40 12.73 10.58
N GLU A 59 4.79 12.17 11.72
CA GLU A 59 6.14 11.71 12.02
C GLU A 59 6.28 10.22 11.67
N THR A 60 7.47 9.80 11.28
CA THR A 60 7.71 8.38 11.02
C THR A 60 8.19 7.65 12.26
N ILE A 61 7.70 6.43 12.44
CA ILE A 61 8.22 5.48 13.44
C ILE A 61 8.53 4.16 12.77
N ASP A 62 9.27 3.29 13.45
CA ASP A 62 9.46 1.89 13.07
C ASP A 62 9.25 0.97 14.27
N THR A 63 8.79 -0.24 14.02
CA THR A 63 8.60 -1.30 15.01
C THR A 63 9.22 -2.60 14.48
N PRO A 64 9.63 -3.53 15.35
CA PRO A 64 10.21 -4.81 14.91
C PRO A 64 9.31 -5.58 13.94
N VAL A 65 9.93 -6.31 13.02
CA VAL A 65 9.21 -7.21 12.08
C VAL A 65 8.51 -8.35 12.82
N PHE A 66 9.11 -8.81 13.88
CA PHE A 66 8.51 -9.81 14.79
C PHE A 66 8.18 -9.18 16.14
N GLU A 67 7.12 -9.69 16.73
CA GLU A 67 6.61 -9.31 18.05
C GLU A 67 6.59 -10.53 18.96
N LEU A 68 6.53 -10.33 20.27
CA LEU A 68 6.20 -11.41 21.17
C LEU A 68 4.83 -11.99 20.78
N LYS A 69 4.71 -13.31 20.72
CA LYS A 69 3.47 -13.99 20.33
C LYS A 69 2.27 -13.52 21.17
N GLU A 70 2.45 -13.27 22.46
CA GLU A 70 1.42 -12.76 23.35
C GLU A 70 0.93 -11.35 22.99
N THR A 71 1.80 -10.51 22.39
CA THR A 71 1.42 -9.19 21.90
C THR A 71 0.35 -9.28 20.81
N LEU A 72 0.43 -10.28 19.94
CA LEU A 72 -0.48 -10.48 18.82
C LEU A 72 -1.69 -11.35 19.17
N THR A 73 -1.55 -12.26 20.13
CA THR A 73 -2.61 -13.20 20.51
C THR A 73 -3.85 -12.47 21.04
N GLY A 74 -5.02 -12.87 20.55
CA GLY A 74 -6.31 -12.33 21.00
C GLY A 74 -6.64 -10.92 20.51
N LYS A 75 -5.87 -10.35 19.59
CA LYS A 75 -6.10 -9.00 19.04
C LYS A 75 -6.83 -9.02 17.69
N TYR A 76 -6.86 -10.16 17.00
CA TYR A 76 -7.33 -10.27 15.63
C TYR A 76 -8.55 -11.20 15.48
N GLY A 77 -9.16 -11.65 16.57
CA GLY A 77 -10.29 -12.57 16.49
C GLY A 77 -9.96 -13.83 15.69
N GLU A 78 -10.79 -14.18 14.70
CA GLU A 78 -10.59 -15.34 13.84
C GLU A 78 -9.32 -15.25 12.97
N ASP A 79 -8.88 -14.06 12.64
CA ASP A 79 -7.68 -13.84 11.83
C ASP A 79 -6.38 -14.24 12.56
N SER A 80 -6.43 -14.46 13.86
CA SER A 80 -5.29 -14.96 14.65
C SER A 80 -4.68 -16.25 14.09
N LYS A 81 -5.47 -17.08 13.40
CA LYS A 81 -5.01 -18.29 12.70
C LYS A 81 -4.11 -18.01 11.49
N LEU A 82 -4.10 -16.77 11.01
CA LEU A 82 -3.32 -16.33 9.85
C LEU A 82 -1.96 -15.75 10.26
N ILE A 83 -1.63 -15.68 11.53
CA ILE A 83 -0.34 -15.21 12.02
C ILE A 83 0.73 -16.29 11.78
N TYR A 84 1.91 -15.87 11.34
CA TYR A 84 3.09 -16.71 11.27
C TYR A 84 3.81 -16.75 12.61
N ASP A 85 3.81 -17.91 13.26
CA ASP A 85 4.66 -18.16 14.41
C ASP A 85 6.07 -18.55 13.95
N LEU A 86 7.08 -18.06 14.64
CA LEU A 86 8.47 -18.45 14.42
C LEU A 86 8.80 -19.69 15.25
N ALA A 87 9.69 -20.53 14.73
CA ALA A 87 10.22 -21.64 15.52
C ALA A 87 11.01 -21.08 16.71
N ASP A 88 10.91 -21.77 17.86
CA ASP A 88 11.65 -21.38 19.06
C ASP A 88 13.16 -21.32 18.78
N GLN A 89 13.76 -20.19 19.10
CA GLN A 89 15.17 -19.90 18.87
C GLN A 89 15.94 -19.58 20.18
N GLY A 90 15.29 -19.77 21.33
CA GLY A 90 15.96 -19.55 22.61
C GLY A 90 15.18 -18.73 23.64
N GLY A 91 13.95 -19.11 23.94
CA GLY A 91 13.24 -18.69 25.17
C GLY A 91 12.12 -17.68 24.98
N GLU A 92 12.05 -16.92 23.90
CA GLU A 92 10.90 -16.06 23.60
C GLU A 92 10.09 -16.64 22.44
N LEU A 93 8.77 -16.76 22.62
CA LEU A 93 7.88 -17.14 21.55
C LEU A 93 7.55 -15.91 20.69
N LEU A 94 7.98 -15.95 19.44
CA LEU A 94 7.88 -14.86 18.50
C LEU A 94 6.92 -15.17 17.37
N SER A 95 6.31 -14.11 16.81
CA SER A 95 5.46 -14.20 15.63
C SER A 95 5.75 -13.01 14.70
N LEU A 96 5.58 -13.20 13.39
CA LEU A 96 5.67 -12.09 12.44
C LEU A 96 4.45 -11.18 12.58
N ARG A 97 4.66 -9.86 12.50
CA ARG A 97 3.58 -8.88 12.57
C ARG A 97 2.55 -9.10 11.45
N TYR A 98 1.29 -9.11 11.83
CA TYR A 98 0.15 -9.31 10.93
C TYR A 98 -0.28 -8.00 10.26
N ASP A 99 -0.15 -6.89 11.00
CA ASP A 99 -0.39 -5.49 10.59
C ASP A 99 0.61 -4.55 11.28
N LEU A 100 0.44 -3.24 11.06
CA LEU A 100 1.23 -2.21 11.72
C LEU A 100 0.46 -1.50 12.85
N THR A 101 -0.82 -1.82 13.05
CA THR A 101 -1.70 -1.18 14.03
C THR A 101 -1.50 -1.74 15.43
N VAL A 102 -1.46 -3.06 15.60
CA VAL A 102 -1.24 -3.71 16.92
C VAL A 102 0.18 -3.39 17.45
N PRO A 103 1.27 -3.50 16.65
CA PRO A 103 2.58 -3.01 17.06
C PRO A 103 2.62 -1.52 17.46
N PHE A 104 1.86 -0.67 16.77
CA PHE A 104 1.73 0.75 17.13
C PHE A 104 1.06 0.94 18.49
N ALA A 105 -0.04 0.24 18.74
CA ALA A 105 -0.73 0.30 20.04
C ALA A 105 0.18 -0.16 21.19
N ARG A 106 0.95 -1.25 21.00
CA ARG A 106 1.97 -1.69 21.95
C ARG A 106 3.06 -0.62 22.14
N TYR A 107 3.51 0.02 21.05
CA TYR A 107 4.51 1.09 21.09
C TYR A 107 4.02 2.28 21.94
N LEU A 108 2.78 2.74 21.73
CA LEU A 108 2.17 3.83 22.51
C LEU A 108 2.11 3.51 24.00
N ALA A 109 1.64 2.30 24.36
CA ALA A 109 1.53 1.87 25.75
C ALA A 109 2.91 1.75 26.41
N MET A 110 3.86 1.10 25.76
CA MET A 110 5.22 0.87 26.27
C MET A 110 5.99 2.18 26.49
N ASN A 111 5.89 3.14 25.55
CA ASN A 111 6.60 4.41 25.62
C ASN A 111 5.77 5.52 26.28
N LYS A 112 4.56 5.21 26.77
CA LYS A 112 3.64 6.17 27.44
C LYS A 112 3.31 7.39 26.57
N VAL A 113 3.25 7.19 25.25
CA VAL A 113 2.89 8.23 24.29
C VAL A 113 1.37 8.40 24.34
N THR A 114 0.90 9.62 24.55
CA THR A 114 -0.53 9.92 24.64
C THR A 114 -1.10 10.67 23.46
N ASN A 115 -0.23 11.27 22.65
CA ASN A 115 -0.60 11.95 21.41
C ASN A 115 0.54 11.88 20.39
N ILE A 116 0.21 11.50 19.19
CA ILE A 116 1.12 11.47 18.04
C ILE A 116 0.30 11.35 16.76
N LYS A 117 0.78 11.97 15.71
CA LYS A 117 0.36 11.72 14.33
C LYS A 117 1.53 11.01 13.64
N ARG A 118 1.35 9.74 13.30
CA ARG A 118 2.45 8.92 12.75
C ARG A 118 2.13 8.36 11.39
N TYR A 119 3.18 8.06 10.62
CA TYR A 119 3.09 7.11 9.52
C TYR A 119 4.14 6.01 9.65
N HIS A 120 3.82 4.83 9.11
CA HIS A 120 4.73 3.70 9.08
C HIS A 120 4.50 2.92 7.78
N ILE A 121 5.55 2.74 6.99
CA ILE A 121 5.50 1.99 5.72
C ILE A 121 6.43 0.80 5.87
N ALA A 122 5.86 -0.40 5.94
CA ALA A 122 6.64 -1.60 6.18
C ALA A 122 5.92 -2.87 5.73
N LYS A 123 6.68 -3.96 5.62
CA LYS A 123 6.14 -5.27 5.28
C LYS A 123 5.41 -5.89 6.46
N VAL A 124 4.30 -6.56 6.15
CA VAL A 124 3.51 -7.38 7.07
C VAL A 124 3.32 -8.78 6.46
N TYR A 125 2.91 -9.74 7.31
CA TYR A 125 2.97 -11.14 6.96
C TYR A 125 1.67 -11.84 7.33
N ARG A 126 1.00 -12.46 6.35
CA ARG A 126 -0.26 -13.18 6.56
C ARG A 126 -0.19 -14.56 5.92
N ARG A 127 -0.52 -15.58 6.69
CA ARG A 127 -0.49 -16.99 6.26
C ARG A 127 -1.73 -17.38 5.44
N ASP A 128 -2.34 -16.44 4.78
CA ASP A 128 -3.51 -16.63 3.93
C ASP A 128 -3.17 -17.38 2.63
N ASN A 129 -4.20 -17.89 1.95
CA ASN A 129 -4.03 -18.46 0.63
C ASN A 129 -3.71 -17.34 -0.38
N PRO A 130 -2.52 -17.39 -1.01
CA PRO A 130 -2.12 -16.33 -1.92
C PRO A 130 -2.90 -16.41 -3.22
N ALA A 131 -3.32 -15.23 -3.74
CA ALA A 131 -3.86 -15.02 -5.07
C ALA A 131 -3.10 -13.85 -5.69
N MET A 132 -1.88 -14.13 -6.18
CA MET A 132 -0.91 -13.11 -6.59
C MET A 132 -1.41 -12.27 -7.77
N ASN A 133 -2.16 -12.86 -8.68
CA ASN A 133 -2.86 -12.19 -9.78
C ASN A 133 -3.94 -11.19 -9.31
N ARG A 134 -4.44 -11.35 -8.07
CA ARG A 134 -5.43 -10.45 -7.43
C ARG A 134 -4.78 -9.55 -6.36
N GLY A 135 -3.44 -9.42 -6.35
CA GLY A 135 -2.70 -8.60 -5.37
C GLY A 135 -2.73 -9.14 -3.93
N ARG A 136 -3.01 -10.45 -3.73
CA ARG A 136 -3.02 -11.09 -2.41
C ARG A 136 -1.74 -11.90 -2.21
N PHE A 137 -0.84 -11.34 -1.40
CA PHE A 137 0.45 -11.92 -1.07
C PHE A 137 0.51 -12.36 0.40
N ARG A 138 1.50 -13.16 0.75
CA ARG A 138 1.84 -13.53 2.15
C ARG A 138 2.80 -12.55 2.80
N GLU A 139 3.61 -11.87 2.00
CA GLU A 139 4.45 -10.75 2.38
C GLU A 139 4.06 -9.57 1.50
N PHE A 140 3.66 -8.45 2.11
CA PHE A 140 3.23 -7.25 1.40
C PHE A 140 3.42 -6.00 2.26
N TYR A 141 3.44 -4.83 1.63
CA TYR A 141 3.55 -3.57 2.35
C TYR A 141 2.19 -3.04 2.79
N GLN A 142 2.15 -2.50 4.00
CA GLN A 142 1.14 -1.55 4.46
C GLN A 142 1.76 -0.16 4.54
N CYS A 143 0.99 0.85 4.11
CA CYS A 143 1.33 2.26 4.28
C CYS A 143 0.32 2.85 5.23
N ASP A 144 0.66 2.86 6.51
CA ASP A 144 -0.25 3.25 7.59
C ASP A 144 -0.01 4.68 8.04
N PHE A 145 -1.12 5.40 8.24
CA PHE A 145 -1.16 6.70 8.87
C PHE A 145 -2.14 6.65 10.02
N ASP A 146 -1.74 7.11 11.20
CA ASP A 146 -2.58 7.09 12.40
C ASP A 146 -2.44 8.38 13.22
N ILE A 147 -3.56 8.77 13.83
CA ILE A 147 -3.66 9.86 14.79
C ILE A 147 -4.06 9.25 16.13
N ALA A 148 -3.20 9.38 17.13
CA ALA A 148 -3.45 8.96 18.49
C ALA A 148 -3.55 10.20 19.40
N GLY A 149 -4.55 10.24 20.26
CA GLY A 149 -4.74 11.33 21.22
C GLY A 149 -6.20 11.64 21.49
N GLN A 150 -6.43 12.47 22.52
CA GLN A 150 -7.75 12.97 22.86
C GLN A 150 -8.02 14.25 22.06
N TYR A 151 -8.95 14.17 21.12
CA TYR A 151 -9.35 15.26 20.23
C TYR A 151 -10.86 15.38 20.17
N ASP A 152 -11.35 16.47 19.57
CA ASP A 152 -12.78 16.63 19.32
C ASP A 152 -13.30 15.58 18.33
N PRO A 153 -14.56 15.15 18.45
CA PRO A 153 -15.13 14.07 17.66
C PRO A 153 -15.01 14.31 16.15
N MET A 154 -14.72 13.25 15.43
CA MET A 154 -14.71 13.16 13.96
C MET A 154 -13.70 14.05 13.22
N LEU A 155 -12.97 14.96 13.87
CA LEU A 155 -11.93 15.77 13.22
C LEU A 155 -10.78 14.91 12.68
N PRO A 156 -10.14 14.03 13.51
CA PRO A 156 -9.10 13.14 13.01
C PRO A 156 -9.63 12.12 11.99
N ASP A 157 -10.88 11.68 12.14
CA ASP A 157 -11.52 10.72 11.24
C ASP A 157 -11.71 11.31 9.85
N ALA A 158 -12.17 12.56 9.75
CA ALA A 158 -12.31 13.28 8.49
C ALA A 158 -10.95 13.51 7.80
N GLU A 159 -9.89 13.79 8.58
CA GLU A 159 -8.53 13.92 8.05
C GLU A 159 -8.03 12.61 7.44
N CYS A 160 -8.25 11.46 8.09
CA CYS A 160 -7.89 10.16 7.53
C CYS A 160 -8.60 9.89 6.20
N ILE A 161 -9.89 10.23 6.07
CA ILE A 161 -10.64 10.12 4.81
C ILE A 161 -10.05 11.05 3.73
N LYS A 162 -9.72 12.30 4.10
CA LYS A 162 -9.07 13.26 3.19
C LYS A 162 -7.76 12.72 2.64
N ILE A 163 -6.92 12.12 3.47
CA ILE A 163 -5.64 11.50 3.08
C ILE A 163 -5.88 10.40 2.04
N VAL A 164 -6.86 9.52 2.25
CA VAL A 164 -7.23 8.49 1.28
C VAL A 164 -7.60 9.09 -0.07
N VAL A 165 -8.46 10.10 -0.06
CA VAL A 165 -8.91 10.78 -1.29
C VAL A 165 -7.75 11.48 -1.99
N GLU A 166 -6.87 12.15 -1.28
CA GLU A 166 -5.69 12.83 -1.85
C GLU A 166 -4.73 11.83 -2.51
N ILE A 167 -4.39 10.74 -1.82
CA ILE A 167 -3.47 9.72 -2.34
C ILE A 167 -4.05 9.08 -3.61
N LEU A 168 -5.29 8.61 -3.57
CA LEU A 168 -5.89 7.93 -4.71
C LEU A 168 -6.10 8.85 -5.91
N SER A 169 -6.45 10.13 -5.67
CA SER A 169 -6.57 11.14 -6.72
C SER A 169 -5.22 11.47 -7.35
N SER A 170 -4.17 11.61 -6.53
CA SER A 170 -2.83 11.98 -7.02
C SER A 170 -2.13 10.85 -7.78
N LEU A 171 -2.48 9.60 -7.50
CA LEU A 171 -1.97 8.43 -8.22
C LEU A 171 -2.73 8.15 -9.53
N ASP A 172 -3.82 8.88 -9.78
CA ASP A 172 -4.66 8.68 -10.97
C ASP A 172 -5.02 7.22 -11.23
N VAL A 173 -5.50 6.53 -10.19
CA VAL A 173 -5.82 5.10 -10.25
C VAL A 173 -7.20 4.81 -10.88
N GLY A 174 -7.86 5.82 -11.41
CA GLY A 174 -9.23 5.77 -11.93
C GLY A 174 -10.26 6.17 -10.89
N ASP A 175 -11.53 5.92 -11.20
CA ASP A 175 -12.63 6.28 -10.29
C ASP A 175 -12.64 5.40 -9.05
N PHE A 176 -12.95 6.03 -7.91
CA PHE A 176 -13.03 5.35 -6.63
C PHE A 176 -14.09 5.98 -5.73
N VAL A 177 -14.53 5.23 -4.73
CA VAL A 177 -15.41 5.68 -3.67
C VAL A 177 -14.88 5.22 -2.31
N VAL A 178 -14.98 6.07 -1.30
CA VAL A 178 -14.70 5.76 0.09
C VAL A 178 -16.02 5.48 0.79
N LYS A 179 -16.30 4.23 1.08
CA LYS A 179 -17.43 3.79 1.89
C LYS A 179 -17.13 4.09 3.35
N VAL A 180 -18.10 4.60 4.07
CA VAL A 180 -18.03 4.84 5.52
C VAL A 180 -19.18 4.20 6.24
N ASN A 181 -18.95 3.69 7.45
CA ASN A 181 -19.95 3.21 8.39
C ASN A 181 -19.44 3.44 9.83
N HIS A 182 -20.18 2.99 10.82
CA HIS A 182 -19.84 3.15 12.22
C HIS A 182 -20.11 1.89 13.03
N ARG A 183 -19.15 1.44 13.84
CA ARG A 183 -19.28 0.20 14.61
C ARG A 183 -20.49 0.22 15.55
N LYS A 184 -20.71 1.30 16.29
CA LYS A 184 -21.87 1.42 17.18
C LYS A 184 -23.21 1.38 16.41
N LEU A 185 -23.24 1.90 15.18
CA LEU A 185 -24.45 1.83 14.35
C LEU A 185 -24.74 0.37 13.95
N LEU A 186 -23.72 -0.39 13.56
CA LEU A 186 -23.86 -1.82 13.26
C LEU A 186 -24.39 -2.60 14.49
N ASP A 187 -23.75 -2.40 15.64
CA ASP A 187 -24.16 -3.07 16.88
C ASP A 187 -25.61 -2.70 17.26
N GLY A 188 -25.97 -1.42 17.13
CA GLY A 188 -27.34 -0.97 17.38
C GLY A 188 -28.35 -1.46 16.35
N MET A 189 -27.98 -1.57 15.09
CA MET A 189 -28.82 -2.14 14.03
C MET A 189 -29.06 -3.64 14.28
N PHE A 190 -28.03 -4.40 14.65
CA PHE A 190 -28.20 -5.82 15.00
C PHE A 190 -29.10 -5.98 16.21
N ALA A 191 -28.96 -5.16 17.24
CA ALA A 191 -29.86 -5.16 18.39
C ALA A 191 -31.32 -4.83 18.01
N ALA A 192 -31.52 -3.82 17.16
CA ALA A 192 -32.84 -3.46 16.63
C ALA A 192 -33.47 -4.59 15.82
N CYS A 193 -32.68 -5.39 15.12
CA CYS A 193 -33.14 -6.58 14.38
C CYS A 193 -33.31 -7.82 15.29
N GLY A 194 -33.09 -7.72 16.58
CA GLY A 194 -33.26 -8.84 17.52
C GLY A 194 -32.12 -9.87 17.49
N VAL A 195 -30.94 -9.50 17.04
CA VAL A 195 -29.76 -10.36 17.09
C VAL A 195 -29.27 -10.46 18.55
N PRO A 196 -29.04 -11.66 19.11
CA PRO A 196 -28.43 -11.80 20.42
C PRO A 196 -26.97 -11.29 20.45
N ASP A 197 -26.54 -10.71 21.58
CA ASP A 197 -25.22 -10.08 21.73
C ASP A 197 -24.05 -11.04 21.39
N ASP A 198 -24.16 -12.31 21.78
CA ASP A 198 -23.18 -13.34 21.51
C ASP A 198 -23.05 -13.69 20.02
N LYS A 199 -24.05 -13.33 19.20
CA LYS A 199 -24.07 -13.55 17.76
C LYS A 199 -23.66 -12.32 16.94
N PHE A 200 -23.47 -11.15 17.54
CA PHE A 200 -23.12 -9.92 16.81
C PHE A 200 -21.89 -10.10 15.92
N ARG A 201 -20.81 -10.63 16.46
CA ARG A 201 -19.57 -10.86 15.69
C ARG A 201 -19.75 -11.88 14.54
N PRO A 202 -20.31 -13.09 14.79
CA PRO A 202 -20.59 -14.03 13.71
C PRO A 202 -21.46 -13.42 12.60
N ILE A 203 -22.54 -12.71 12.96
CA ILE A 203 -23.45 -12.11 11.98
C ILE A 203 -22.76 -10.96 11.21
N CYS A 204 -21.98 -10.12 11.90
CA CYS A 204 -21.16 -9.07 11.27
C CYS A 204 -20.22 -9.67 10.21
N SER A 205 -19.60 -10.82 10.51
CA SER A 205 -18.75 -11.55 9.56
C SER A 205 -19.50 -12.10 8.34
N SER A 206 -20.79 -12.44 8.46
CA SER A 206 -21.62 -12.80 7.30
C SER A 206 -21.94 -11.58 6.46
N VAL A 207 -22.34 -10.47 7.09
CA VAL A 207 -22.66 -9.21 6.38
C VAL A 207 -21.44 -8.69 5.62
N ASP A 208 -20.21 -8.83 6.14
CA ASP A 208 -18.98 -8.44 5.45
C ASP A 208 -18.75 -9.14 4.10
N LYS A 209 -19.39 -10.28 3.90
CA LYS A 209 -19.30 -11.04 2.64
C LYS A 209 -20.15 -10.43 1.51
N LEU A 210 -21.05 -9.48 1.81
CA LEU A 210 -21.96 -8.87 0.82
C LEU A 210 -21.24 -8.11 -0.30
N ASP A 211 -19.98 -7.79 -0.14
CA ASP A 211 -19.15 -7.22 -1.21
C ASP A 211 -18.76 -8.23 -2.30
N LYS A 212 -18.95 -9.55 -2.04
CA LYS A 212 -18.50 -10.67 -2.91
C LYS A 212 -19.52 -11.78 -3.08
N THR A 213 -20.58 -11.78 -2.27
CA THR A 213 -21.54 -12.87 -2.18
C THR A 213 -22.96 -12.31 -2.27
N PHE A 214 -23.88 -13.02 -2.90
CA PHE A 214 -25.27 -12.61 -3.02
C PHE A 214 -25.97 -12.66 -1.66
N TRP A 215 -27.00 -11.81 -1.51
CA TRP A 215 -27.78 -11.72 -0.28
C TRP A 215 -28.33 -13.08 0.17
N ASP A 216 -28.84 -13.88 -0.76
CA ASP A 216 -29.47 -15.16 -0.43
C ASP A 216 -28.49 -16.15 0.23
N ASP A 217 -27.24 -16.17 -0.22
CA ASP A 217 -26.17 -16.99 0.37
C ASP A 217 -25.79 -16.48 1.77
N VAL A 218 -25.67 -15.15 1.92
CA VAL A 218 -25.35 -14.52 3.22
C VAL A 218 -26.50 -14.77 4.21
N ARG A 219 -27.76 -14.66 3.76
CA ARG A 219 -28.94 -14.95 4.57
C ARG A 219 -28.96 -16.42 5.01
N SER A 220 -28.72 -17.35 4.09
CA SER A 220 -28.64 -18.79 4.40
C SER A 220 -27.55 -19.09 5.43
N GLU A 221 -26.36 -18.51 5.28
CA GLU A 221 -25.29 -18.63 6.28
C GLU A 221 -25.72 -18.13 7.65
N MET A 222 -26.38 -16.96 7.73
CA MET A 222 -26.84 -16.40 9.01
C MET A 222 -27.89 -17.29 9.67
N VAL A 223 -28.84 -17.84 8.90
CA VAL A 223 -29.93 -18.65 9.43
C VAL A 223 -29.51 -20.08 9.67
N ASP A 224 -28.97 -20.76 8.65
CA ASP A 224 -28.75 -22.20 8.67
C ASP A 224 -27.47 -22.59 9.40
N GLU A 225 -26.39 -21.80 9.29
CA GLU A 225 -25.10 -22.11 9.91
C GLU A 225 -24.92 -21.42 11.28
N LYS A 226 -25.36 -20.14 11.38
CA LYS A 226 -25.18 -19.36 12.62
C LYS A 226 -26.43 -19.32 13.50
N GLY A 227 -27.52 -19.94 13.04
CA GLY A 227 -28.75 -20.13 13.81
C GLY A 227 -29.44 -18.82 14.19
N LEU A 228 -29.41 -17.81 13.29
CA LEU A 228 -30.16 -16.58 13.47
C LEU A 228 -31.63 -16.79 13.12
N ASP A 229 -32.53 -16.13 13.86
CA ASP A 229 -33.96 -16.13 13.49
C ASP A 229 -34.16 -15.58 12.09
N PRO A 230 -34.94 -16.25 11.21
CA PRO A 230 -35.17 -15.81 9.84
C PRO A 230 -35.72 -14.37 9.71
N LYS A 231 -36.60 -13.96 10.64
CA LYS A 231 -37.14 -12.59 10.63
C LYS A 231 -36.09 -11.55 10.94
N SER A 232 -35.17 -11.86 11.87
CA SER A 232 -34.03 -11.02 12.19
C SER A 232 -33.08 -10.89 10.98
N ALA A 233 -32.84 -11.99 10.26
CA ALA A 233 -32.05 -11.98 9.04
C ALA A 233 -32.70 -11.08 7.95
N ASP A 234 -34.02 -11.21 7.75
CA ASP A 234 -34.77 -10.41 6.76
C ASP A 234 -34.72 -8.90 7.10
N MET A 235 -34.86 -8.54 8.38
CA MET A 235 -34.70 -7.14 8.84
C MET A 235 -33.29 -6.61 8.58
N ILE A 236 -32.25 -7.39 8.85
CA ILE A 236 -30.88 -7.02 8.49
C ILE A 236 -30.76 -6.77 6.99
N GLY A 237 -31.38 -7.62 6.16
CA GLY A 237 -31.41 -7.49 4.70
C GLY A 237 -32.02 -6.19 4.20
N GLU A 238 -32.96 -5.60 4.92
CA GLU A 238 -33.51 -4.29 4.61
C GLU A 238 -32.48 -3.17 4.92
N TYR A 239 -31.87 -3.21 6.11
CA TYR A 239 -30.91 -2.18 6.53
C TYR A 239 -29.63 -2.17 5.70
N VAL A 240 -29.04 -3.30 5.37
CA VAL A 240 -27.77 -3.39 4.63
C VAL A 240 -27.86 -2.85 3.18
N ARG A 241 -29.06 -2.58 2.68
CA ARG A 241 -29.28 -1.96 1.37
C ARG A 241 -29.11 -0.45 1.39
N TYR A 242 -29.15 0.19 2.57
CA TYR A 242 -29.04 1.63 2.67
C TYR A 242 -27.64 2.12 2.30
N LYS A 243 -27.58 2.94 1.25
CA LYS A 243 -26.36 3.62 0.76
C LYS A 243 -26.72 5.03 0.35
N GLY A 244 -25.96 6.01 0.82
CA GLY A 244 -26.25 7.41 0.50
C GLY A 244 -25.30 8.40 1.16
N GLY A 245 -25.70 9.65 1.18
CA GLY A 245 -24.98 10.75 1.80
C GLY A 245 -25.60 11.20 3.13
N LEU A 246 -25.34 12.47 3.47
CA LEU A 246 -25.81 13.09 4.71
C LEU A 246 -27.33 13.04 4.89
N GLU A 247 -28.10 13.17 3.80
CA GLU A 247 -29.57 13.15 3.88
C GLU A 247 -30.09 11.79 4.35
N LEU A 248 -29.55 10.68 3.84
CA LEU A 248 -29.89 9.34 4.31
C LEU A 248 -29.60 9.17 5.81
N VAL A 249 -28.47 9.67 6.31
CA VAL A 249 -28.12 9.60 7.73
C VAL A 249 -29.16 10.38 8.57
N LYS A 250 -29.63 11.54 8.09
CA LYS A 250 -30.70 12.31 8.74
C LYS A 250 -32.03 11.57 8.74
N GLU A 251 -32.35 10.84 7.68
CA GLU A 251 -33.58 9.99 7.61
C GLU A 251 -33.48 8.85 8.64
N LEU A 252 -32.36 8.15 8.71
CA LEU A 252 -32.13 7.03 9.63
C LEU A 252 -32.14 7.47 11.11
N LEU A 253 -31.78 8.71 11.42
CA LEU A 253 -31.95 9.28 12.76
C LEU A 253 -33.43 9.36 13.21
N ASN A 254 -34.38 9.31 12.28
CA ASN A 254 -35.82 9.29 12.55
C ASN A 254 -36.40 7.87 12.45
N ASP A 255 -35.63 6.85 12.07
CA ASP A 255 -36.11 5.46 12.05
C ASP A 255 -36.46 4.99 13.46
N GLN A 256 -37.65 4.44 13.65
CA GLN A 256 -38.19 4.11 14.98
C GLN A 256 -37.41 2.98 15.67
N ASN A 257 -36.92 2.00 14.90
CA ASN A 257 -36.18 0.85 15.43
C ASN A 257 -34.78 1.29 15.85
N LEU A 258 -34.06 2.00 14.97
CA LEU A 258 -32.72 2.51 15.27
C LEU A 258 -32.73 3.54 16.39
N LYS A 259 -33.75 4.40 16.44
CA LYS A 259 -33.93 5.42 17.48
C LYS A 259 -34.09 4.82 18.88
N SER A 260 -34.63 3.61 19.00
CA SER A 260 -34.74 2.89 20.25
C SER A 260 -33.39 2.38 20.80
N GLN A 261 -32.36 2.34 19.96
CA GLN A 261 -31.05 1.81 20.29
C GLN A 261 -30.01 2.94 20.49
N LYS A 262 -29.54 3.10 21.71
CA LYS A 262 -28.58 4.16 22.06
C LYS A 262 -27.32 4.12 21.18
N ASN A 263 -26.76 2.93 20.94
CA ASN A 263 -25.56 2.77 20.11
C ASN A 263 -25.83 3.20 18.65
N ALA A 264 -27.01 2.89 18.09
CA ALA A 264 -27.34 3.31 16.74
C ALA A 264 -27.43 4.84 16.64
N LEU A 265 -28.07 5.49 17.60
CA LEU A 265 -28.15 6.96 17.64
C LEU A 265 -26.78 7.61 17.74
N GLU A 266 -25.92 7.16 18.65
CA GLU A 266 -24.57 7.69 18.79
C GLU A 266 -23.78 7.51 17.47
N GLY A 267 -23.85 6.34 16.84
CA GLY A 267 -23.18 6.07 15.56
C GLY A 267 -23.71 6.94 14.42
N LEU A 268 -25.02 7.20 14.35
CA LEU A 268 -25.61 8.07 13.35
C LEU A 268 -25.26 9.55 13.54
N GLU A 269 -25.22 10.04 14.78
CA GLU A 269 -24.78 11.42 15.07
C GLU A 269 -23.30 11.61 14.73
N ASP A 270 -22.44 10.64 15.05
CA ASP A 270 -21.04 10.65 14.65
C ASP A 270 -20.88 10.65 13.12
N LEU A 271 -21.63 9.82 12.40
CA LEU A 271 -21.63 9.80 10.92
C LEU A 271 -22.15 11.10 10.31
N LYS A 272 -23.19 11.70 10.87
CA LYS A 272 -23.70 13.00 10.44
C LYS A 272 -22.63 14.08 10.59
N LEU A 273 -21.92 14.11 11.71
CA LEU A 273 -20.83 15.05 11.96
C LEU A 273 -19.66 14.81 10.98
N LEU A 274 -19.25 13.54 10.79
CA LEU A 274 -18.22 13.15 9.84
C LEU A 274 -18.53 13.60 8.42
N LEU A 275 -19.74 13.31 7.92
CA LEU A 275 -20.13 13.70 6.56
C LEU A 275 -20.21 15.22 6.40
N THR A 276 -20.59 15.96 7.45
CA THR A 276 -20.54 17.43 7.47
C THR A 276 -19.09 17.93 7.34
N TYR A 277 -18.14 17.29 8.04
CA TYR A 277 -16.71 17.64 7.92
C TYR A 277 -16.16 17.25 6.55
N CYS A 278 -16.55 16.10 5.99
CA CYS A 278 -16.19 15.71 4.63
C CYS A 278 -16.64 16.74 3.58
N ASP A 279 -17.80 17.36 3.80
CA ASP A 279 -18.29 18.47 2.95
C ASP A 279 -17.39 19.70 3.10
N SER A 280 -17.10 20.09 4.32
CA SER A 280 -16.24 21.25 4.63
C SER A 280 -14.83 21.14 4.04
N ILE A 281 -14.28 19.92 3.92
CA ILE A 281 -12.95 19.66 3.34
C ILE A 281 -13.00 19.24 1.86
N GLY A 282 -14.18 19.30 1.23
CA GLY A 282 -14.37 19.13 -0.22
C GLY A 282 -14.19 17.69 -0.73
N VAL A 283 -14.59 16.67 0.04
CA VAL A 283 -14.45 15.25 -0.37
C VAL A 283 -15.79 14.51 -0.49
N THR A 284 -16.92 15.18 -0.31
CA THR A 284 -18.27 14.59 -0.31
C THR A 284 -18.55 13.75 -1.54
N ASN A 285 -18.09 14.18 -2.71
CA ASN A 285 -18.29 13.49 -3.98
C ASN A 285 -17.56 12.14 -4.09
N LYS A 286 -16.66 11.85 -3.18
CA LYS A 286 -15.89 10.60 -3.11
C LYS A 286 -16.26 9.74 -1.90
N VAL A 287 -17.17 10.21 -1.01
CA VAL A 287 -17.55 9.53 0.23
C VAL A 287 -19.00 9.10 0.18
N ILE A 288 -19.29 7.87 0.54
CA ILE A 288 -20.64 7.33 0.65
C ILE A 288 -20.81 6.57 1.97
N PHE A 289 -21.87 6.87 2.70
CA PHE A 289 -22.33 6.02 3.78
C PHE A 289 -22.89 4.71 3.20
N ASP A 290 -22.42 3.56 3.68
CA ASP A 290 -22.83 2.23 3.23
C ASP A 290 -23.07 1.32 4.44
N MET A 291 -24.36 1.02 4.73
CA MET A 291 -24.73 0.20 5.89
C MET A 291 -24.23 -1.23 5.78
N SER A 292 -23.93 -1.72 4.57
CA SER A 292 -23.37 -3.07 4.36
C SER A 292 -21.87 -3.15 4.69
N LEU A 293 -21.17 -2.01 4.89
CA LEU A 293 -19.79 -2.02 5.30
C LEU A 293 -19.70 -2.48 6.76
N ALA A 294 -19.47 -3.77 6.95
CA ALA A 294 -19.34 -4.41 8.26
C ALA A 294 -17.90 -4.84 8.55
N ARG A 295 -16.98 -4.46 7.66
CA ARG A 295 -15.57 -4.84 7.67
C ARG A 295 -14.83 -4.22 8.83
N GLY A 296 -13.82 -4.92 9.28
CA GLY A 296 -12.86 -4.42 10.24
C GLY A 296 -12.41 -5.49 11.20
N LEU A 297 -11.26 -5.23 11.79
CA LEU A 297 -10.72 -6.08 12.83
C LEU A 297 -11.51 -5.84 14.13
N ASP A 298 -11.52 -6.83 15.00
CA ASP A 298 -12.29 -6.81 16.25
C ASP A 298 -12.02 -5.62 17.17
N TYR A 299 -10.93 -4.89 16.94
CA TYR A 299 -10.54 -3.74 17.73
C TYR A 299 -11.16 -2.40 17.32
N TYR A 300 -11.90 -2.31 16.20
CA TYR A 300 -12.58 -1.07 15.82
C TYR A 300 -13.76 -0.75 16.76
N THR A 301 -13.83 0.52 17.17
CA THR A 301 -14.80 1.00 18.17
C THR A 301 -15.69 2.14 17.68
N GLY A 302 -15.37 2.73 16.55
CA GLY A 302 -16.05 3.90 15.99
C GLY A 302 -16.24 3.81 14.48
N VAL A 303 -15.94 4.88 13.80
CA VAL A 303 -15.99 4.95 12.32
C VAL A 303 -15.10 3.88 11.71
N ILE A 304 -15.60 3.25 10.66
CA ILE A 304 -14.88 2.34 9.77
C ILE A 304 -15.02 2.85 8.34
N TYR A 305 -13.99 2.68 7.54
CA TYR A 305 -14.03 3.10 6.13
C TYR A 305 -13.17 2.19 5.24
N GLU A 306 -13.56 2.17 3.97
CA GLU A 306 -12.91 1.39 2.93
C GLU A 306 -12.98 2.12 1.59
N ALA A 307 -11.84 2.25 0.92
CA ALA A 307 -11.80 2.76 -0.43
C ALA A 307 -11.79 1.63 -1.45
N ILE A 308 -12.70 1.68 -2.40
CA ILE A 308 -12.82 0.73 -3.50
C ILE A 308 -12.75 1.46 -4.84
N LEU A 309 -12.08 0.86 -5.81
CA LEU A 309 -12.05 1.36 -7.18
C LEU A 309 -13.34 0.98 -7.90
N THR A 310 -13.94 1.96 -8.58
CA THR A 310 -15.14 1.78 -9.41
C THR A 310 -14.72 1.80 -10.88
N GLY A 311 -15.11 0.81 -11.68
CA GLY A 311 -14.82 0.77 -13.12
C GLY A 311 -13.60 -0.05 -13.53
N HIS A 312 -12.77 -0.52 -12.64
CA HIS A 312 -11.75 -1.52 -12.93
C HIS A 312 -12.28 -2.94 -12.72
N THR A 313 -13.07 -3.40 -13.67
CA THR A 313 -13.17 -4.84 -13.92
C THR A 313 -11.87 -5.22 -14.60
N VAL A 314 -10.88 -5.68 -13.86
CA VAL A 314 -9.73 -6.32 -14.50
C VAL A 314 -10.29 -7.56 -15.16
N GLN A 315 -10.48 -7.51 -16.48
CA GLN A 315 -10.64 -8.71 -17.31
C GLN A 315 -9.31 -9.46 -17.25
N LEU A 316 -9.11 -10.18 -16.18
CA LEU A 316 -8.12 -11.24 -16.15
C LEU A 316 -8.76 -12.36 -16.97
N SER A 317 -8.35 -12.45 -18.23
CA SER A 317 -8.63 -13.57 -19.11
C SER A 317 -7.96 -14.81 -18.52
N ASP A 318 -8.63 -15.42 -17.57
CA ASP A 318 -8.35 -16.80 -17.21
C ASP A 318 -9.24 -17.70 -18.06
N GLN A 319 -8.62 -18.75 -18.63
CA GLN A 319 -9.26 -19.76 -19.49
C GLN A 319 -10.33 -20.60 -18.76
N THR A 320 -10.81 -20.16 -17.59
CA THR A 320 -11.75 -20.89 -16.74
C THR A 320 -13.14 -20.27 -16.64
N GLY A 321 -13.45 -19.19 -17.36
CA GLY A 321 -14.84 -18.70 -17.52
C GLY A 321 -15.50 -18.16 -16.24
N GLU A 322 -14.76 -17.80 -15.20
CA GLU A 322 -15.30 -17.23 -13.98
C GLU A 322 -15.53 -15.71 -14.08
N GLU A 323 -16.69 -15.31 -13.60
CA GLU A 323 -17.23 -13.92 -13.61
C GLU A 323 -16.23 -12.88 -13.06
N SER A 324 -16.24 -11.72 -13.68
CA SER A 324 -15.44 -10.56 -13.34
C SER A 324 -15.69 -10.07 -11.91
N VAL A 325 -14.86 -10.49 -10.97
CA VAL A 325 -14.87 -9.95 -9.60
C VAL A 325 -14.16 -8.59 -9.60
N GLY A 326 -14.84 -7.54 -9.18
CA GLY A 326 -14.31 -6.18 -9.08
C GLY A 326 -12.99 -6.12 -8.30
N VAL A 327 -12.14 -5.15 -8.62
CA VAL A 327 -10.93 -4.87 -7.86
C VAL A 327 -11.35 -4.51 -6.44
N GLY A 328 -10.97 -5.32 -5.46
CA GLY A 328 -11.36 -5.10 -4.07
C GLY A 328 -10.72 -3.84 -3.44
N SER A 329 -10.90 -3.68 -2.14
CA SER A 329 -10.39 -2.58 -1.33
C SER A 329 -8.92 -2.23 -1.61
N VAL A 330 -8.64 -0.95 -1.80
CA VAL A 330 -7.27 -0.39 -1.98
C VAL A 330 -6.79 0.38 -0.76
N ALA A 331 -7.70 0.78 0.13
CA ALA A 331 -7.38 1.37 1.43
C ALA A 331 -8.49 1.03 2.42
N GLY A 332 -8.17 0.98 3.68
CA GLY A 332 -9.15 0.77 4.74
C GLY A 332 -8.62 1.20 6.09
N GLY A 333 -9.54 1.47 7.01
CA GLY A 333 -9.17 1.93 8.34
C GLY A 333 -10.37 2.17 9.23
N GLY A 334 -10.14 2.84 10.33
CA GLY A 334 -11.17 3.19 11.29
C GLY A 334 -10.62 3.61 12.64
N ARG A 335 -11.53 3.84 13.58
CA ARG A 335 -11.24 4.25 14.97
C ARG A 335 -11.13 3.04 15.90
N TYR A 336 -10.08 3.02 16.75
CA TYR A 336 -9.76 1.90 17.64
C TYR A 336 -9.32 2.38 19.04
N ASP A 337 -10.21 2.99 19.78
CA ASP A 337 -9.94 3.67 21.06
C ASP A 337 -9.56 2.73 22.20
N GLY A 338 -9.90 1.44 22.12
CA GLY A 338 -9.65 0.45 23.16
C GLY A 338 -8.31 -0.27 23.06
N LEU A 339 -7.68 -0.28 21.89
CA LEU A 339 -6.56 -1.18 21.59
C LEU A 339 -5.31 -0.89 22.43
N VAL A 340 -4.95 0.38 22.64
CA VAL A 340 -3.80 0.77 23.47
C VAL A 340 -3.98 0.33 24.92
N GLY A 341 -5.20 0.44 25.46
CA GLY A 341 -5.53 0.01 26.81
C GLY A 341 -5.34 -1.48 27.06
N MET A 342 -5.34 -2.32 26.03
CA MET A 342 -5.06 -3.76 26.16
C MET A 342 -3.59 -4.05 26.49
N PHE A 343 -2.68 -3.09 26.27
CA PHE A 343 -1.25 -3.20 26.56
C PHE A 343 -0.84 -2.39 27.79
N ASP A 344 -1.70 -1.51 28.30
CA ASP A 344 -1.42 -0.70 29.48
C ASP A 344 -1.84 -1.44 30.75
N ALA A 345 -0.93 -1.57 31.72
CA ALA A 345 -1.19 -2.30 32.99
C ALA A 345 -2.35 -1.71 33.81
N LYS A 346 -2.68 -0.44 33.62
CA LYS A 346 -3.79 0.28 34.25
C LYS A 346 -5.01 0.41 33.34
N GLY A 347 -4.97 -0.15 32.15
CA GLY A 347 -6.03 -0.04 31.15
C GLY A 347 -6.21 1.36 30.59
N LYS A 348 -5.16 2.23 30.62
CA LYS A 348 -5.23 3.59 30.11
C LYS A 348 -5.50 3.59 28.62
N LYS A 349 -6.64 4.14 28.23
CA LYS A 349 -7.02 4.27 26.84
C LYS A 349 -6.35 5.49 26.20
N VAL A 350 -5.90 5.32 24.97
CA VAL A 350 -5.49 6.42 24.06
C VAL A 350 -6.33 6.26 22.81
N PRO A 351 -7.27 7.17 22.53
CA PRO A 351 -8.08 7.12 21.33
C PRO A 351 -7.20 7.18 20.08
N CYS A 352 -7.48 6.31 19.13
CA CYS A 352 -6.73 6.22 17.88
C CYS A 352 -7.68 6.07 16.68
N VAL A 353 -7.31 6.70 15.57
CA VAL A 353 -7.92 6.48 14.26
C VAL A 353 -6.82 6.41 13.22
N GLY A 354 -6.97 5.55 12.22
CA GLY A 354 -5.94 5.43 11.19
C GLY A 354 -6.43 4.80 9.91
N VAL A 355 -5.57 4.87 8.91
CA VAL A 355 -5.78 4.29 7.59
C VAL A 355 -4.57 3.50 7.14
N SER A 356 -4.80 2.40 6.45
CA SER A 356 -3.80 1.61 5.75
C SER A 356 -4.06 1.63 4.25
N ILE A 357 -3.07 2.06 3.48
CA ILE A 357 -3.11 2.04 2.01
C ILE A 357 -2.49 0.74 1.52
N GLY A 358 -3.28 -0.03 0.75
CA GLY A 358 -2.86 -1.31 0.18
C GLY A 358 -2.07 -1.14 -1.13
N ILE A 359 -0.76 -0.96 -1.01
CA ILE A 359 0.11 -0.62 -2.14
C ILE A 359 0.16 -1.68 -3.24
N GLU A 360 0.01 -2.96 -2.93
CA GLU A 360 0.19 -4.04 -3.92
C GLU A 360 -0.84 -3.98 -5.05
N ARG A 361 -2.07 -3.57 -4.73
CA ARG A 361 -3.13 -3.38 -5.73
C ARG A 361 -2.91 -2.12 -6.55
N LEU A 362 -2.58 -1.00 -5.88
CA LEU A 362 -2.23 0.26 -6.55
C LEU A 362 -1.07 0.06 -7.50
N PHE A 363 -0.04 -0.66 -7.06
CA PHE A 363 1.12 -1.01 -7.86
C PHE A 363 0.76 -1.81 -9.11
N SER A 364 -0.09 -2.85 -8.99
CA SER A 364 -0.52 -3.64 -10.14
C SER A 364 -1.26 -2.80 -11.19
N ILE A 365 -2.06 -1.82 -10.75
CA ILE A 365 -2.76 -0.89 -11.65
C ILE A 365 -1.77 0.05 -12.35
N MET A 366 -0.82 0.62 -11.59
CA MET A 366 0.20 1.52 -12.14
C MET A 366 1.13 0.79 -13.12
N GLU A 367 1.49 -0.47 -12.83
CA GLU A 367 2.26 -1.33 -13.73
C GLU A 367 1.49 -1.59 -15.04
N ALA A 368 0.20 -1.95 -14.95
CA ALA A 368 -0.64 -2.17 -16.12
C ALA A 368 -0.80 -0.88 -16.97
N LYS A 369 -0.98 0.29 -16.34
CA LYS A 369 -1.01 1.58 -17.03
C LYS A 369 0.29 1.88 -17.77
N ALA A 370 1.44 1.69 -17.11
CA ALA A 370 2.75 1.91 -17.71
C ALA A 370 3.00 1.01 -18.92
N GLN A 371 2.58 -0.27 -18.84
CA GLN A 371 2.65 -1.23 -19.94
C GLN A 371 1.74 -0.81 -21.10
N ALA A 372 0.49 -0.43 -20.83
CA ALA A 372 -0.47 0.00 -21.85
C ALA A 372 0.00 1.27 -22.59
N ALA A 373 0.61 2.21 -21.88
CA ALA A 373 1.17 3.44 -22.45
C ALA A 373 2.50 3.22 -23.18
N GLN A 374 3.07 2.00 -23.18
CA GLN A 374 4.40 1.68 -23.69
C GLN A 374 5.49 2.66 -23.20
N THR A 375 5.29 3.23 -22.02
CA THR A 375 6.19 4.22 -21.45
C THR A 375 7.51 3.57 -21.05
N LYS A 376 8.62 4.09 -21.54
CA LYS A 376 9.95 3.63 -21.15
C LYS A 376 10.23 4.06 -19.70
N ILE A 377 10.26 3.10 -18.79
CA ILE A 377 10.51 3.34 -17.38
C ILE A 377 12.02 3.48 -17.18
N ARG A 378 12.44 4.62 -16.62
CA ARG A 378 13.82 4.80 -16.18
C ARG A 378 14.04 4.09 -14.86
N THR A 379 15.05 3.21 -14.84
CA THR A 379 15.41 2.42 -13.65
C THR A 379 16.55 3.04 -12.86
N THR A 380 17.18 4.09 -13.37
CA THR A 380 18.23 4.85 -12.72
C THR A 380 17.95 6.34 -12.83
N GLU A 381 18.44 7.09 -11.87
CA GLU A 381 18.34 8.56 -11.86
C GLU A 381 19.56 9.25 -12.46
N THR A 382 20.44 8.48 -13.15
CA THR A 382 21.66 9.01 -13.76
C THR A 382 21.36 10.19 -14.67
N GLU A 383 21.99 11.32 -14.39
CA GLU A 383 21.83 12.58 -15.14
C GLU A 383 22.90 12.75 -16.20
N VAL A 384 24.11 12.29 -15.90
CA VAL A 384 25.29 12.45 -16.74
C VAL A 384 26.04 11.14 -16.92
N TYR A 385 26.48 10.90 -18.15
CA TYR A 385 27.37 9.76 -18.45
C TYR A 385 28.69 10.26 -19.00
N VAL A 386 29.81 9.85 -18.38
CA VAL A 386 31.16 10.29 -18.82
C VAL A 386 31.73 9.32 -19.85
N ILE A 387 32.03 9.83 -21.03
CA ILE A 387 32.52 9.10 -22.19
C ILE A 387 33.98 9.49 -22.51
N ALA A 388 34.85 8.49 -22.68
CA ALA A 388 36.18 8.74 -23.22
C ALA A 388 36.16 8.58 -24.76
N ALA A 389 36.64 9.60 -25.47
CA ALA A 389 36.72 9.59 -26.92
C ALA A 389 37.80 8.63 -27.46
N GLN A 390 38.77 8.29 -26.63
CA GLN A 390 39.97 7.50 -27.02
C GLN A 390 40.25 6.41 -25.99
N LYS A 391 41.13 5.47 -26.36
CA LYS A 391 41.61 4.43 -25.48
C LYS A 391 42.55 5.00 -24.39
N ASN A 392 42.72 4.26 -23.31
CA ASN A 392 43.65 4.57 -22.20
C ASN A 392 43.40 5.88 -21.44
N MET A 393 42.14 6.32 -21.38
CA MET A 393 41.70 7.54 -20.68
C MET A 393 40.94 7.27 -19.36
N VAL A 394 41.22 6.13 -18.73
CA VAL A 394 40.46 5.73 -17.51
C VAL A 394 40.66 6.74 -16.38
N GLU A 395 41.87 7.22 -16.16
CA GLU A 395 42.19 8.15 -15.07
C GLU A 395 41.48 9.50 -15.26
N GLU A 396 41.50 10.05 -16.47
CA GLU A 396 40.79 11.33 -16.76
C GLU A 396 39.29 11.17 -16.66
N ARG A 397 38.73 10.05 -17.12
CA ARG A 397 37.34 9.73 -16.96
C ARG A 397 36.94 9.64 -15.48
N LEU A 398 37.76 8.96 -14.66
CA LEU A 398 37.56 8.88 -13.20
C LEU A 398 37.62 10.26 -12.54
N LYS A 399 38.57 11.11 -12.91
CA LYS A 399 38.68 12.47 -12.36
C LYS A 399 37.47 13.31 -12.67
N LEU A 400 36.93 13.22 -13.91
CA LEU A 400 35.71 13.92 -14.29
C LEU A 400 34.50 13.38 -13.56
N THR A 401 34.36 12.08 -13.50
CA THR A 401 33.25 11.44 -12.78
C THR A 401 33.25 11.83 -11.31
N ASN A 402 34.42 11.82 -10.66
CA ASN A 402 34.55 12.25 -9.28
C ASN A 402 34.17 13.73 -9.10
N ALA A 403 34.64 14.62 -9.97
CA ALA A 403 34.27 16.03 -9.91
C ALA A 403 32.76 16.27 -10.04
N LEU A 404 32.06 15.44 -10.82
CA LEU A 404 30.60 15.48 -10.95
C LEU A 404 29.92 14.95 -9.70
N TRP A 405 30.40 13.85 -9.12
CA TRP A 405 29.86 13.32 -7.84
C TRP A 405 30.07 14.30 -6.69
N ASP A 406 31.26 14.94 -6.59
CA ASP A 406 31.56 15.97 -5.58
C ASP A 406 30.64 17.21 -5.72
N ALA A 407 30.10 17.43 -6.92
CA ALA A 407 29.11 18.49 -7.21
C ALA A 407 27.65 18.04 -7.05
N ASP A 408 27.40 16.84 -6.50
CA ASP A 408 26.07 16.23 -6.31
C ASP A 408 25.30 16.00 -7.63
N ILE A 409 26.03 15.65 -8.71
CA ILE A 409 25.45 15.30 -10.01
C ILE A 409 25.45 13.77 -10.15
N LYS A 410 24.29 13.19 -10.40
CA LYS A 410 24.12 11.71 -10.54
C LYS A 410 24.81 11.23 -11.81
N THR A 411 25.99 10.67 -11.67
CA THR A 411 26.91 10.37 -12.78
C THR A 411 27.28 8.92 -12.85
N GLU A 412 27.33 8.36 -14.04
CA GLU A 412 27.86 7.03 -14.35
C GLU A 412 28.98 7.10 -15.39
N GLN A 413 29.79 6.05 -15.44
CA GLN A 413 30.79 5.79 -16.46
C GLN A 413 30.94 4.31 -16.73
N SER A 414 31.54 3.94 -17.84
CA SER A 414 31.84 2.52 -18.11
C SER A 414 32.94 1.97 -17.18
N TYR A 415 32.75 0.75 -16.72
CA TYR A 415 33.79 0.00 -15.98
C TYR A 415 34.79 -0.70 -16.91
N LYS A 416 34.65 -0.58 -18.24
CA LYS A 416 35.62 -1.10 -19.20
C LYS A 416 36.73 -0.10 -19.43
N LYS A 417 38.01 -0.60 -19.49
CA LYS A 417 39.19 0.25 -19.73
C LYS A 417 39.06 0.98 -21.08
N ASN A 418 38.64 0.26 -22.14
CA ASN A 418 38.51 0.79 -23.47
C ASN A 418 37.07 0.52 -23.97
N THR A 419 36.36 1.56 -24.34
CA THR A 419 34.99 1.50 -24.85
C THR A 419 34.92 2.10 -26.26
N LYS A 420 33.82 1.83 -26.96
CA LYS A 420 33.52 2.45 -28.23
C LYS A 420 32.45 3.52 -27.99
N MET A 421 32.69 4.76 -28.42
CA MET A 421 31.76 5.88 -28.23
C MET A 421 30.32 5.54 -28.66
N LEU A 422 30.18 4.84 -29.80
CA LEU A 422 28.85 4.45 -30.31
C LEU A 422 28.11 3.57 -29.28
N SER A 423 28.76 2.60 -28.66
CA SER A 423 28.13 1.74 -27.66
C SER A 423 27.78 2.49 -26.37
N GLU A 424 28.56 3.50 -26.02
CA GLU A 424 28.30 4.36 -24.86
C GLU A 424 27.05 5.24 -25.12
N PHE A 425 26.93 5.83 -26.30
CA PHE A 425 25.74 6.59 -26.69
C PHE A 425 24.49 5.71 -26.74
N GLN A 426 24.58 4.51 -27.32
CA GLN A 426 23.48 3.55 -27.30
C GLN A 426 23.06 3.18 -25.87
N PHE A 427 24.02 3.04 -24.97
CA PHE A 427 23.73 2.82 -23.54
C PHE A 427 22.98 4.01 -22.93
N CYS A 428 23.42 5.25 -23.19
CA CYS A 428 22.71 6.45 -22.75
C CYS A 428 21.28 6.52 -23.27
N GLU A 429 21.09 6.24 -24.58
CA GLU A 429 19.76 6.21 -25.20
C GLU A 429 18.88 5.11 -24.59
N GLN A 430 19.42 3.92 -24.39
CA GLN A 430 18.70 2.80 -23.78
C GLN A 430 18.31 3.05 -22.33
N ARG A 431 19.16 3.73 -21.55
CA ARG A 431 18.92 4.05 -20.14
C ARG A 431 18.18 5.36 -19.93
N GLY A 432 17.97 6.15 -21.01
CA GLY A 432 17.32 7.46 -20.95
C GLY A 432 18.14 8.50 -20.18
N ILE A 433 19.48 8.38 -20.22
CA ILE A 433 20.41 9.34 -19.61
C ILE A 433 20.39 10.61 -20.48
N PRO A 434 20.10 11.80 -19.93
CA PRO A 434 19.86 12.97 -20.73
C PRO A 434 21.13 13.62 -21.31
N LEU A 435 22.28 13.53 -20.60
CA LEU A 435 23.49 14.27 -20.93
C LEU A 435 24.72 13.36 -20.91
N ALA A 436 25.60 13.53 -21.88
CA ALA A 436 26.93 12.93 -21.88
C ALA A 436 28.01 14.02 -21.80
N VAL A 437 29.07 13.72 -21.02
CA VAL A 437 30.29 14.50 -20.97
C VAL A 437 31.38 13.69 -21.66
N ILE A 438 31.97 14.25 -22.73
CA ILE A 438 32.95 13.57 -23.55
C ILE A 438 34.31 14.22 -23.31
N ILE A 439 35.32 13.37 -23.11
CA ILE A 439 36.71 13.79 -22.95
C ILE A 439 37.64 12.96 -23.84
N GLY A 440 38.50 13.64 -24.54
CA GLY A 440 39.58 13.09 -25.35
C GLY A 440 40.89 13.83 -25.07
N GLN A 441 41.96 13.45 -25.75
CA GLN A 441 43.25 14.09 -25.62
C GLN A 441 43.22 15.60 -26.04
N SER A 442 42.50 15.88 -27.13
CA SER A 442 42.29 17.29 -27.62
C SER A 442 41.59 18.14 -26.59
N GLU A 443 40.55 17.62 -25.96
CA GLU A 443 39.76 18.33 -24.95
C GLU A 443 40.63 18.62 -23.69
N ILE A 444 41.52 17.66 -23.30
CA ILE A 444 42.46 17.87 -22.18
C ILE A 444 43.44 19.01 -22.52
N GLU A 445 44.04 18.99 -23.71
CA GLU A 445 45.04 19.94 -24.12
C GLU A 445 44.40 21.37 -24.27
N SER A 446 43.17 21.43 -24.69
CA SER A 446 42.41 22.68 -24.81
C SER A 446 41.73 23.14 -23.50
N GLY A 447 41.77 22.32 -22.44
CA GLY A 447 41.14 22.64 -21.17
C GLY A 447 39.62 22.67 -21.22
N VAL A 448 39.01 21.90 -22.14
CA VAL A 448 37.54 21.83 -22.34
C VAL A 448 37.00 20.44 -22.12
N VAL A 449 35.69 20.32 -22.09
CA VAL A 449 34.92 19.06 -22.23
C VAL A 449 33.83 19.28 -23.26
N LYS A 450 33.36 18.23 -23.92
CA LYS A 450 32.17 18.31 -24.79
C LYS A 450 30.94 17.84 -24.04
N LEU A 451 29.92 18.67 -24.01
CA LEU A 451 28.59 18.32 -23.50
C LEU A 451 27.72 17.94 -24.69
N LYS A 452 27.06 16.76 -24.57
CA LYS A 452 26.13 16.28 -25.59
C LYS A 452 24.79 15.94 -24.95
N VAL A 453 23.76 16.64 -25.42
CA VAL A 453 22.36 16.31 -25.07
C VAL A 453 21.93 15.11 -25.88
N ILE A 454 21.63 13.98 -25.24
CA ILE A 454 21.37 12.70 -25.94
C ILE A 454 20.10 12.79 -26.79
N GLY A 455 19.04 13.44 -26.31
CA GLY A 455 17.76 13.54 -27.02
C GLY A 455 17.80 14.42 -28.25
N SER A 456 18.35 15.65 -28.17
CA SER A 456 18.47 16.60 -29.31
C SER A 456 19.70 16.35 -30.19
N ARG A 457 20.67 15.58 -29.68
CA ARG A 457 22.00 15.36 -30.28
C ARG A 457 22.86 16.63 -30.38
N GLU A 458 22.45 17.73 -29.76
CA GLU A 458 23.25 18.95 -29.67
C GLU A 458 24.52 18.68 -28.88
N GLU A 459 25.64 19.15 -29.43
CA GLU A 459 26.97 19.02 -28.85
C GLU A 459 27.66 20.39 -28.80
N ARG A 460 28.28 20.72 -27.67
CA ARG A 460 29.02 21.95 -27.47
C ARG A 460 30.25 21.77 -26.62
N GLU A 461 31.26 22.56 -26.83
CA GLU A 461 32.45 22.64 -26.01
C GLU A 461 32.23 23.61 -24.85
N VAL A 462 32.73 23.21 -23.68
CA VAL A 462 32.61 23.98 -22.43
C VAL A 462 33.96 23.96 -21.71
N PRO A 463 34.48 25.13 -21.28
CA PRO A 463 35.68 25.17 -20.44
C PRO A 463 35.51 24.26 -19.20
N ARG A 464 36.54 23.48 -18.90
CA ARG A 464 36.48 22.51 -17.77
C ARG A 464 36.20 23.23 -16.44
N ALA A 465 36.64 24.47 -16.27
CA ALA A 465 36.37 25.28 -15.09
C ALA A 465 34.88 25.61 -14.90
N ASN A 466 34.11 25.72 -16.00
CA ASN A 466 32.68 26.05 -15.96
C ASN A 466 31.78 24.82 -16.14
N MET A 467 32.35 23.65 -16.29
CA MET A 467 31.63 22.42 -16.61
C MET A 467 30.46 22.13 -15.66
N ILE A 468 30.66 22.26 -14.37
CA ILE A 468 29.64 21.96 -13.36
C ILE A 468 28.42 22.86 -13.49
N GLU A 469 28.64 24.18 -13.65
CA GLU A 469 27.58 25.17 -13.80
C GLU A 469 26.79 24.92 -15.09
N GLU A 470 27.50 24.73 -16.21
CA GLU A 470 26.90 24.47 -17.52
C GLU A 470 26.08 23.17 -17.55
N ILE A 471 26.54 22.11 -16.87
CA ILE A 471 25.77 20.87 -16.71
C ILE A 471 24.51 21.11 -15.92
N LYS A 472 24.58 21.78 -14.76
CA LYS A 472 23.39 22.10 -13.94
C LYS A 472 22.37 22.92 -14.71
N ASN A 473 22.81 23.93 -15.45
CA ASN A 473 21.95 24.77 -16.31
C ASN A 473 21.29 23.96 -17.44
N THR A 474 22.06 23.07 -18.08
CA THR A 474 21.55 22.21 -19.15
C THR A 474 20.51 21.20 -18.61
N LEU A 475 20.79 20.57 -17.47
CA LEU A 475 19.86 19.64 -16.82
C LEU A 475 18.56 20.33 -16.39
N ALA A 476 18.65 21.55 -15.85
CA ALA A 476 17.48 22.36 -15.50
C ALA A 476 16.62 22.66 -16.74
N SER A 477 17.25 23.07 -17.86
CA SER A 477 16.55 23.32 -19.12
C SER A 477 15.85 22.07 -19.67
N ILE A 478 16.51 20.91 -19.61
CA ILE A 478 15.92 19.64 -20.04
C ILE A 478 14.71 19.27 -19.17
N LYS A 479 14.78 19.53 -17.87
CA LYS A 479 13.68 19.27 -16.93
C LYS A 479 12.45 20.12 -17.25
N VAL A 480 12.65 21.43 -17.44
CA VAL A 480 11.57 22.38 -17.80
C VAL A 480 10.92 21.99 -19.14
N ALA A 481 11.71 21.63 -20.14
CA ALA A 481 11.18 21.21 -21.43
C ALA A 481 10.32 19.94 -21.34
N LYS A 482 10.70 18.98 -20.49
CA LYS A 482 9.90 17.77 -20.22
C LYS A 482 8.57 18.07 -19.51
N GLU A 483 8.59 18.96 -18.52
CA GLU A 483 7.39 19.37 -17.78
C GLU A 483 6.38 20.08 -18.70
N GLN A 484 6.85 20.94 -19.61
CA GLN A 484 6.01 21.62 -20.59
C GLN A 484 5.39 20.66 -21.62
N ASN A 485 6.10 19.62 -22.04
CA ASN A 485 5.57 18.63 -22.97
C ASN A 485 4.51 17.76 -22.31
N ASN A 486 4.71 17.34 -21.06
CA ASN A 486 3.71 16.57 -20.30
C ASN A 486 2.41 17.37 -20.06
N GLN A 487 2.50 18.70 -19.90
CA GLN A 487 1.30 19.57 -19.76
C GLN A 487 0.54 19.80 -21.07
N LYS A 488 1.14 19.53 -22.23
CA LYS A 488 0.47 19.65 -23.54
C LYS A 488 -0.22 18.34 -23.96
N GLU A 489 0.15 17.22 -23.36
CA GLU A 489 -0.43 15.90 -23.64
C GLU A 489 -1.51 15.49 -22.62
N SER A 490 -1.67 16.23 -21.54
CA SER A 490 -2.76 16.10 -20.54
C SER A 490 -3.90 17.07 -20.85
#